data_726a07a077e7d678ed5e9e5e83797c36
#
_entry.id   726a07a077e7d678ed5e9e5e83797c36
#
_cell.length_a   1.000
_cell.length_b   1.000
_cell.length_c   1.000
_cell.angle_alpha   90.00
_cell.angle_beta   90.00
_cell.angle_gamma   90.00
#
_symmetry.space_group_name_H-M   'P 1'
#
loop_
_entity.id
_entity.type
_entity.pdbx_description
1 polymer ?
#
loop_
_entity_poly.entity_id
_entity_poly.type
_entity_poly.pdbx_seq_one_letter_code
_entity_poly.pdbx_strand_id
1 'polypeptide(L)'
;RRQRQMCIRDRPLTLKLTFHPVTGKLYGAQGIGYEGVDKRIDQIAGLIKRGGTVYDLMETEHTYAPPFSSAKDPIAIAGYVASNIISGAMPVVTWRELVQHKNEVMLIDTRTAEEFSFGTIPGAINIPLDDLRERMLEVPTDKPIVLFCAVGLRGYLAQRILMGNGYKNVRNLSGGYKLYSAAVAPVPVPSIAAASVDARVTFGSTETSGTVVQSDSILSAGGSSKEPLKINACGLQCPGPIMQVKKAMDTLEPGEQVEIVATDAGFARDASAWCDTCLLYTSDA
;
A
#
# COMPACT_ATOMS: atom_id res chain seq x y z
N ARG A 1 -11.36 -12.21 20.90
CA ARG A 1 -9.99 -11.78 21.24
C ARG A 1 -8.91 -12.35 20.30
N ARG A 2 -9.02 -13.62 19.82
CA ARG A 2 -8.01 -14.22 18.92
C ARG A 2 -7.99 -13.63 17.51
N GLN A 3 -9.15 -13.28 16.96
CA GLN A 3 -9.26 -12.66 15.62
C GLN A 3 -8.60 -11.26 15.55
N ARG A 4 -8.69 -10.47 16.62
CA ARG A 4 -8.02 -9.15 16.67
C ARG A 4 -6.49 -9.23 16.64
N GLN A 5 -5.88 -10.26 17.22
CA GLN A 5 -4.43 -10.44 17.16
C GLN A 5 -3.92 -10.84 15.77
N MET A 6 -4.72 -11.52 14.95
CA MET A 6 -4.35 -11.85 13.57
C MET A 6 -4.25 -10.62 12.66
N CYS A 7 -5.16 -9.65 12.81
CA CYS A 7 -5.14 -8.41 12.02
C CYS A 7 -4.00 -7.45 12.40
N ILE A 8 -3.51 -7.50 13.64
CA ILE A 8 -2.46 -6.59 14.15
C ILE A 8 -1.07 -6.95 13.61
N ARG A 9 -0.86 -8.15 13.09
CA ARG A 9 0.45 -8.65 12.62
C ARG A 9 0.59 -8.74 11.11
N ASP A 10 -0.45 -8.46 10.34
CA ASP A 10 -0.36 -8.40 8.88
C ASP A 10 0.38 -7.14 8.43
N ARG A 11 1.71 -7.19 8.57
CA ARG A 11 2.56 -6.11 8.05
C ARG A 11 2.66 -6.24 6.54
N PRO A 12 2.41 -5.14 5.79
CA PRO A 12 2.41 -5.19 4.34
C PRO A 12 3.77 -5.64 3.81
N LEU A 13 3.73 -6.62 2.91
CA LEU A 13 4.87 -7.10 2.15
C LEU A 13 4.56 -6.95 0.66
N THR A 14 5.46 -6.30 -0.08
CA THR A 14 5.40 -6.20 -1.53
C THR A 14 6.51 -7.08 -2.11
N LEU A 15 6.13 -8.04 -2.97
CA LEU A 15 7.06 -8.88 -3.71
C LEU A 15 6.98 -8.55 -5.20
N LYS A 16 8.15 -8.47 -5.84
CA LYS A 16 8.30 -8.39 -7.28
C LYS A 16 9.07 -9.61 -7.75
N LEU A 17 8.52 -10.32 -8.74
CA LEU A 17 9.17 -11.44 -9.40
C LEU A 17 9.60 -11.07 -10.83
N THR A 18 10.74 -11.59 -11.24
CA THR A 18 11.20 -11.59 -12.63
C THR A 18 11.27 -13.02 -13.11
N PHE A 19 10.53 -13.36 -14.14
CA PHE A 19 10.42 -14.72 -14.65
C PHE A 19 10.27 -14.75 -16.18
N HIS A 20 10.53 -15.91 -16.79
CA HIS A 20 10.36 -16.10 -18.22
C HIS A 20 8.87 -16.16 -18.58
N PRO A 21 8.39 -15.38 -19.57
CA PRO A 21 6.96 -15.22 -19.84
C PRO A 21 6.25 -16.48 -20.36
N VAL A 22 7.00 -17.48 -20.83
CA VAL A 22 6.44 -18.73 -21.35
C VAL A 22 6.69 -19.91 -20.42
N THR A 23 7.94 -20.08 -19.95
CA THR A 23 8.32 -21.24 -19.13
C THR A 23 8.08 -21.05 -17.64
N GLY A 24 7.88 -19.81 -17.19
CA GLY A 24 7.76 -19.48 -15.78
C GLY A 24 9.08 -19.55 -15.00
N LYS A 25 10.23 -19.82 -15.65
CA LYS A 25 11.54 -19.91 -14.99
C LYS A 25 11.85 -18.62 -14.23
N LEU A 26 12.21 -18.73 -12.97
CA LEU A 26 12.54 -17.61 -12.10
C LEU A 26 13.95 -17.07 -12.41
N TYR A 27 14.08 -15.75 -12.51
CA TYR A 27 15.34 -15.04 -12.72
C TYR A 27 15.72 -14.12 -11.57
N GLY A 28 14.75 -13.63 -10.80
CA GLY A 28 15.00 -12.73 -9.70
C GLY A 28 13.75 -12.39 -8.88
N ALA A 29 13.98 -11.89 -7.69
CA ALA A 29 12.95 -11.37 -6.82
C ALA A 29 13.43 -10.14 -6.07
N GLN A 30 12.49 -9.26 -5.71
CA GLN A 30 12.70 -8.14 -4.82
C GLN A 30 11.56 -8.10 -3.80
N GLY A 31 11.88 -7.81 -2.55
CA GLY A 31 10.91 -7.69 -1.47
C GLY A 31 11.07 -6.39 -0.71
N ILE A 32 9.96 -5.77 -0.36
CA ILE A 32 9.90 -4.59 0.51
C ILE A 32 8.81 -4.87 1.55
N GLY A 33 9.14 -4.69 2.81
CA GLY A 33 8.22 -4.91 3.92
C GLY A 33 8.89 -4.76 5.27
N TYR A 34 8.15 -5.04 6.34
CA TYR A 34 8.65 -4.85 7.69
C TYR A 34 9.16 -6.15 8.34
N GLU A 35 8.49 -7.28 8.08
CA GLU A 35 8.82 -8.57 8.73
C GLU A 35 8.81 -9.73 7.72
N GLY A 36 9.75 -10.65 7.90
CA GLY A 36 9.84 -11.90 7.14
C GLY A 36 10.09 -11.73 5.65
N VAL A 37 10.60 -10.56 5.22
CA VAL A 37 11.03 -10.30 3.84
C VAL A 37 12.22 -11.17 3.50
N ASP A 38 13.21 -11.23 4.38
CA ASP A 38 14.42 -12.04 4.33
C ASP A 38 14.09 -13.51 4.08
N LYS A 39 13.28 -14.11 4.95
CA LYS A 39 12.84 -15.52 4.80
C LYS A 39 12.27 -15.83 3.43
N ARG A 40 11.45 -14.93 2.90
CA ARG A 40 10.78 -15.12 1.62
C ARG A 40 11.73 -14.95 0.44
N ILE A 41 12.62 -13.97 0.52
CA ILE A 41 13.64 -13.78 -0.52
C ILE A 41 14.63 -14.93 -0.52
N ASP A 42 15.05 -15.46 0.63
CA ASP A 42 15.95 -16.61 0.72
C ASP A 42 15.32 -17.87 0.10
N GLN A 43 14.05 -18.13 0.32
CA GLN A 43 13.36 -19.26 -0.29
C GLN A 43 13.28 -19.13 -1.81
N ILE A 44 12.93 -17.92 -2.32
CA ILE A 44 12.90 -17.66 -3.77
C ILE A 44 14.31 -17.79 -4.35
N ALA A 45 15.33 -17.26 -3.69
CA ALA A 45 16.72 -17.38 -4.11
C ALA A 45 17.18 -18.85 -4.18
N GLY A 46 16.77 -19.67 -3.20
CA GLY A 46 17.00 -21.12 -3.21
C GLY A 46 16.33 -21.82 -4.40
N LEU A 47 15.14 -21.42 -4.80
CA LEU A 47 14.45 -21.93 -5.99
C LEU A 47 15.15 -21.47 -7.28
N ILE A 48 15.51 -20.19 -7.39
CA ILE A 48 16.24 -19.64 -8.55
C ILE A 48 17.54 -20.42 -8.77
N LYS A 49 18.31 -20.67 -7.71
CA LYS A 49 19.59 -21.41 -7.77
C LYS A 49 19.41 -22.83 -8.33
N ARG A 50 18.27 -23.46 -8.08
CA ARG A 50 17.93 -24.81 -8.60
C ARG A 50 17.24 -24.79 -9.96
N GLY A 51 17.09 -23.62 -10.61
CA GLY A 51 16.40 -23.47 -11.86
C GLY A 51 14.87 -23.53 -11.77
N GLY A 52 14.33 -23.26 -10.59
CA GLY A 52 12.90 -23.32 -10.29
C GLY A 52 12.06 -22.33 -11.09
N THR A 53 10.77 -22.57 -11.07
CA THR A 53 9.74 -21.86 -11.83
C THR A 53 8.71 -21.20 -10.89
N VAL A 54 7.82 -20.42 -11.46
CA VAL A 54 6.67 -19.84 -10.72
C VAL A 54 5.73 -20.93 -10.21
N TYR A 55 5.71 -22.11 -10.83
CA TYR A 55 4.90 -23.24 -10.39
C TYR A 55 5.47 -23.85 -9.10
N ASP A 56 6.80 -23.93 -8.97
CA ASP A 56 7.43 -24.37 -7.73
C ASP A 56 7.13 -23.44 -6.56
N LEU A 57 6.93 -22.13 -6.81
CA LEU A 57 6.47 -21.19 -5.77
C LEU A 57 5.06 -21.52 -5.25
N MET A 58 4.19 -22.00 -6.15
CA MET A 58 2.80 -22.35 -5.78
C MET A 58 2.75 -23.59 -4.88
N GLU A 59 3.71 -24.50 -5.06
CA GLU A 59 3.81 -25.78 -4.34
C GLU A 59 4.68 -25.71 -3.09
N THR A 60 5.34 -24.56 -2.87
CA THR A 60 6.21 -24.40 -1.70
C THR A 60 5.38 -24.41 -0.41
N GLU A 61 5.65 -25.38 0.44
CA GLU A 61 5.05 -25.43 1.76
C GLU A 61 5.83 -24.58 2.77
N HIS A 62 5.11 -23.85 3.60
CA HIS A 62 5.65 -22.95 4.59
C HIS A 62 5.20 -23.35 5.98
N THR A 63 6.09 -23.18 6.95
CA THR A 63 5.71 -23.26 8.34
C THR A 63 4.60 -22.25 8.63
N TYR A 64 3.45 -22.76 9.03
CA TYR A 64 2.26 -21.96 9.31
C TYR A 64 1.85 -22.09 10.77
N ALA A 65 1.63 -20.95 11.40
CA ALA A 65 0.84 -20.84 12.63
C ALA A 65 0.17 -19.46 12.65
N PRO A 66 -1.10 -19.37 13.07
CA PRO A 66 -1.88 -18.12 13.02
C PRO A 66 -1.20 -16.88 13.62
N PRO A 67 -0.38 -16.98 14.69
CA PRO A 67 0.33 -15.83 15.24
C PRO A 67 1.46 -15.30 14.36
N PHE A 68 1.98 -16.07 13.39
CA PHE A 68 3.20 -15.76 12.66
C PHE A 68 2.99 -15.54 11.16
N SER A 69 2.00 -16.17 10.55
CA SER A 69 1.74 -16.04 9.11
C SER A 69 0.29 -16.37 8.76
N SER A 70 -0.14 -15.99 7.57
CA SER A 70 -1.40 -16.44 7.00
C SER A 70 -1.27 -17.84 6.40
N ALA A 71 -2.40 -18.55 6.23
CA ALA A 71 -2.43 -19.91 5.70
C ALA A 71 -1.85 -20.01 4.27
N LYS A 72 -1.99 -18.95 3.48
CA LYS A 72 -1.30 -18.81 2.17
C LYS A 72 -0.21 -17.77 2.29
N ASP A 73 1.03 -18.23 2.14
CA ASP A 73 2.18 -17.34 2.19
C ASP A 73 2.24 -16.45 0.93
N PRO A 74 2.73 -15.20 1.05
CA PRO A 74 2.94 -14.29 -0.08
C PRO A 74 3.73 -14.89 -1.25
N ILE A 75 4.64 -15.83 -1.01
CA ILE A 75 5.39 -16.53 -2.08
C ILE A 75 4.44 -17.35 -2.96
N ALA A 76 3.57 -18.16 -2.35
CA ALA A 76 2.60 -18.96 -3.08
C ALA A 76 1.61 -18.06 -3.84
N ILE A 77 1.16 -16.96 -3.22
CA ILE A 77 0.30 -15.96 -3.88
C ILE A 77 1.03 -15.35 -5.10
N ALA A 78 2.31 -15.01 -4.98
CA ALA A 78 3.10 -14.49 -6.10
C ALA A 78 3.23 -15.52 -7.23
N GLY A 79 3.37 -16.81 -6.90
CA GLY A 79 3.32 -17.93 -7.86
C GLY A 79 1.98 -18.00 -8.59
N TYR A 80 0.85 -17.94 -7.88
CA TYR A 80 -0.49 -17.93 -8.49
C TYR A 80 -0.70 -16.73 -9.41
N VAL A 81 -0.28 -15.54 -9.00
CA VAL A 81 -0.37 -14.33 -9.83
C VAL A 81 0.47 -14.51 -11.11
N ALA A 82 1.69 -14.98 -10.99
CA ALA A 82 2.58 -15.21 -12.15
C ALA A 82 2.01 -16.28 -13.09
N SER A 83 1.47 -17.37 -12.57
CA SER A 83 0.81 -18.43 -13.36
C SER A 83 -0.40 -17.87 -14.12
N ASN A 84 -1.23 -17.03 -13.48
CA ASN A 84 -2.37 -16.38 -14.14
C ASN A 84 -1.92 -15.40 -15.24
N ILE A 85 -0.77 -14.77 -15.11
CA ILE A 85 -0.19 -13.92 -16.17
C ILE A 85 0.24 -14.78 -17.36
N ILE A 86 0.99 -15.86 -17.11
CA ILE A 86 1.49 -16.76 -18.14
C ILE A 86 0.35 -17.43 -18.92
N SER A 87 -0.67 -17.89 -18.23
CA SER A 87 -1.84 -18.53 -18.85
C SER A 87 -2.76 -17.57 -19.60
N GLY A 88 -2.53 -16.26 -19.51
CA GLY A 88 -3.42 -15.23 -20.06
C GLY A 88 -4.72 -15.05 -19.26
N ALA A 89 -4.87 -15.72 -18.13
CA ALA A 89 -6.03 -15.55 -17.26
C ALA A 89 -6.07 -14.15 -16.58
N MET A 90 -4.91 -13.49 -16.47
CA MET A 90 -4.76 -12.14 -15.94
C MET A 90 -3.73 -11.35 -16.77
N PRO A 91 -4.07 -10.85 -17.95
CA PRO A 91 -3.24 -9.87 -18.65
C PRO A 91 -3.00 -8.65 -17.78
N VAL A 92 -1.75 -8.24 -17.67
CA VAL A 92 -1.36 -7.09 -16.82
C VAL A 92 -0.75 -5.96 -17.64
N VAL A 93 -0.74 -4.77 -17.05
CA VAL A 93 0.00 -3.61 -17.51
C VAL A 93 0.83 -3.09 -16.36
N THR A 94 2.05 -2.64 -16.64
CA THR A 94 2.89 -1.98 -15.63
C THR A 94 2.57 -0.49 -15.55
N TRP A 95 2.91 0.16 -14.43
CA TRP A 95 2.73 1.60 -14.30
C TRP A 95 3.52 2.39 -15.38
N ARG A 96 4.68 1.88 -15.83
CA ARG A 96 5.49 2.52 -16.88
C ARG A 96 4.80 2.50 -18.23
N GLU A 97 4.27 1.35 -18.62
CA GLU A 97 3.46 1.21 -19.86
C GLU A 97 2.20 2.07 -19.77
N LEU A 98 1.54 2.08 -18.61
CA LEU A 98 0.35 2.90 -18.42
C LEU A 98 0.64 4.40 -18.60
N VAL A 99 1.71 4.92 -18.04
CA VAL A 99 2.09 6.34 -18.21
C VAL A 99 2.32 6.71 -19.68
N GLN A 100 2.90 5.78 -20.47
CA GLN A 100 3.17 6.00 -21.89
C GLN A 100 1.90 5.99 -22.75
N HIS A 101 0.93 5.15 -22.42
CA HIS A 101 -0.28 4.90 -23.23
C HIS A 101 -1.58 5.31 -22.56
N LYS A 102 -1.52 6.15 -21.53
CA LYS A 102 -2.65 6.50 -20.69
C LYS A 102 -3.86 7.05 -21.46
N ASN A 103 -3.62 7.84 -22.49
CA ASN A 103 -4.67 8.47 -23.29
C ASN A 103 -5.34 7.50 -24.28
N GLU A 104 -4.78 6.33 -24.49
CA GLU A 104 -5.26 5.33 -25.45
C GLU A 104 -6.17 4.29 -24.77
N VAL A 105 -6.27 4.31 -23.46
CA VAL A 105 -6.98 3.31 -22.67
C VAL A 105 -8.08 3.92 -21.84
N MET A 106 -9.11 3.15 -21.55
CA MET A 106 -10.08 3.50 -20.52
C MET A 106 -9.60 3.02 -19.16
N LEU A 107 -9.49 3.93 -18.20
CA LEU A 107 -9.09 3.63 -16.84
C LEU A 107 -10.31 3.46 -15.95
N ILE A 108 -10.40 2.32 -15.25
CA ILE A 108 -11.49 2.05 -14.32
C ILE A 108 -10.90 1.74 -12.94
N ASP A 109 -11.25 2.58 -11.97
CA ASP A 109 -10.95 2.37 -10.56
C ASP A 109 -12.05 1.53 -9.92
N THR A 110 -11.69 0.32 -9.48
CA THR A 110 -12.64 -0.63 -8.89
C THR A 110 -12.70 -0.53 -7.37
N ARG A 111 -12.13 0.52 -6.79
CA ARG A 111 -12.22 0.83 -5.36
C ARG A 111 -13.57 1.45 -5.03
N THR A 112 -13.85 1.58 -3.73
CA THR A 112 -15.06 2.26 -3.29
C THR A 112 -15.05 3.75 -3.70
N ALA A 113 -16.21 4.39 -3.70
CA ALA A 113 -16.33 5.82 -4.02
C ALA A 113 -15.53 6.68 -3.03
N GLU A 114 -15.46 6.27 -1.77
CA GLU A 114 -14.66 6.93 -0.73
C GLU A 114 -13.17 6.84 -1.07
N GLU A 115 -12.64 5.64 -1.34
CA GLU A 115 -11.23 5.46 -1.73
C GLU A 115 -10.88 6.26 -2.98
N PHE A 116 -11.81 6.37 -3.93
CA PHE A 116 -11.66 7.16 -5.15
C PHE A 116 -11.56 8.66 -4.83
N SER A 117 -12.36 9.17 -3.91
CA SER A 117 -12.38 10.59 -3.51
C SER A 117 -11.07 11.04 -2.86
N PHE A 118 -10.29 10.11 -2.24
CA PHE A 118 -8.97 10.39 -1.67
C PHE A 118 -7.84 10.48 -2.70
N GLY A 119 -8.15 10.23 -3.94
CA GLY A 119 -7.20 10.30 -5.04
C GLY A 119 -7.26 9.06 -5.90
N THR A 120 -7.07 9.26 -7.19
CA THR A 120 -7.10 8.23 -8.21
C THR A 120 -6.10 8.56 -9.33
N ILE A 121 -5.98 7.66 -10.30
CA ILE A 121 -5.22 7.96 -11.52
C ILE A 121 -6.02 8.97 -12.35
N PRO A 122 -5.46 10.14 -12.67
CA PRO A 122 -6.19 11.18 -13.43
C PRO A 122 -6.79 10.63 -14.71
N GLY A 123 -8.08 10.89 -14.95
CA GLY A 123 -8.83 10.37 -16.11
C GLY A 123 -9.48 9.02 -15.88
N ALA A 124 -9.35 8.42 -14.69
CA ALA A 124 -10.07 7.20 -14.33
C ALA A 124 -11.53 7.50 -13.98
N ILE A 125 -12.43 6.58 -14.32
CA ILE A 125 -13.80 6.55 -13.82
C ILE A 125 -13.89 5.56 -12.65
N ASN A 126 -14.77 5.83 -11.71
CA ASN A 126 -15.00 4.92 -10.59
C ASN A 126 -16.19 4.01 -10.88
N ILE A 127 -15.92 2.72 -10.94
CA ILE A 127 -16.93 1.65 -10.96
C ILE A 127 -16.50 0.63 -9.89
N PRO A 128 -17.02 0.73 -8.67
CA PRO A 128 -16.72 -0.21 -7.61
C PRO A 128 -16.95 -1.66 -8.07
N LEU A 129 -16.13 -2.60 -7.57
CA LEU A 129 -16.20 -3.99 -7.97
C LEU A 129 -17.61 -4.58 -7.77
N ASP A 130 -18.29 -4.19 -6.69
CA ASP A 130 -19.60 -4.70 -6.33
C ASP A 130 -20.69 -4.22 -7.29
N ASP A 131 -20.55 -2.99 -7.82
CA ASP A 131 -21.49 -2.38 -8.75
C ASP A 131 -21.19 -2.75 -10.22
N LEU A 132 -20.01 -3.35 -10.50
CA LEU A 132 -19.52 -3.55 -11.88
C LEU A 132 -20.51 -4.33 -12.76
N ARG A 133 -21.21 -5.32 -12.20
CA ARG A 133 -22.15 -6.13 -12.98
C ARG A 133 -23.38 -5.35 -13.43
N GLU A 134 -23.86 -4.45 -12.59
CA GLU A 134 -25.02 -3.61 -12.87
C GLU A 134 -24.65 -2.45 -13.81
N ARG A 135 -23.42 -1.94 -13.68
CA ARG A 135 -22.89 -0.82 -14.45
C ARG A 135 -22.06 -1.23 -15.67
N MET A 136 -22.15 -2.50 -16.08
CA MET A 136 -21.33 -3.02 -17.19
C MET A 136 -21.54 -2.29 -18.52
N LEU A 137 -22.73 -1.75 -18.75
CA LEU A 137 -23.05 -0.97 -19.96
C LEU A 137 -22.28 0.36 -20.07
N GLU A 138 -21.71 0.84 -18.97
CA GLU A 138 -20.85 2.02 -18.96
C GLU A 138 -19.42 1.72 -19.48
N VAL A 139 -19.08 0.44 -19.60
CA VAL A 139 -17.76 -0.01 -20.01
C VAL A 139 -17.74 -0.24 -21.52
N PRO A 140 -16.96 0.54 -22.31
CA PRO A 140 -16.92 0.39 -23.75
C PRO A 140 -16.24 -0.92 -24.17
N THR A 141 -16.70 -1.52 -25.26
CA THR A 141 -16.15 -2.75 -25.82
C THR A 141 -15.10 -2.51 -26.91
N ASP A 142 -15.02 -1.30 -27.43
CA ASP A 142 -14.19 -0.89 -28.57
C ASP A 142 -12.81 -0.34 -28.14
N LYS A 143 -12.59 -0.06 -26.86
CA LYS A 143 -11.35 0.50 -26.33
C LYS A 143 -10.61 -0.47 -25.41
N PRO A 144 -9.28 -0.41 -25.35
CA PRO A 144 -8.52 -1.11 -24.34
C PRO A 144 -8.88 -0.60 -22.94
N ILE A 145 -9.08 -1.51 -22.00
CA ILE A 145 -9.49 -1.23 -20.63
C ILE A 145 -8.34 -1.58 -19.68
N VAL A 146 -8.03 -0.68 -18.77
CA VAL A 146 -7.13 -0.94 -17.65
C VAL A 146 -7.90 -0.77 -16.35
N LEU A 147 -8.00 -1.86 -15.61
CA LEU A 147 -8.62 -1.92 -14.30
C LEU A 147 -7.57 -1.78 -13.21
N PHE A 148 -7.89 -1.13 -12.13
CA PHE A 148 -7.05 -1.10 -10.96
C PHE A 148 -7.86 -0.96 -9.66
N CYS A 149 -7.25 -1.38 -8.58
CA CYS A 149 -7.70 -1.09 -7.22
C CYS A 149 -6.50 -0.65 -6.37
N ALA A 150 -6.56 -0.74 -5.06
CA ALA A 150 -5.45 -0.35 -4.20
C ALA A 150 -4.15 -1.12 -4.50
N VAL A 151 -4.23 -2.47 -4.63
CA VAL A 151 -3.04 -3.35 -4.78
C VAL A 151 -3.14 -4.35 -5.94
N GLY A 152 -4.34 -4.61 -6.51
CA GLY A 152 -4.52 -5.46 -7.68
C GLY A 152 -5.58 -6.56 -7.57
N LEU A 153 -6.01 -6.98 -6.38
CA LEU A 153 -6.97 -8.10 -6.23
C LEU A 153 -8.36 -7.77 -6.76
N ARG A 154 -8.96 -6.65 -6.35
CA ARG A 154 -10.28 -6.22 -6.85
C ARG A 154 -10.23 -5.96 -8.36
N GLY A 155 -9.12 -5.37 -8.85
CA GLY A 155 -8.88 -5.20 -10.29
C GLY A 155 -8.84 -6.52 -11.04
N TYR A 156 -8.19 -7.56 -10.48
CA TYR A 156 -8.21 -8.91 -11.05
C TYR A 156 -9.62 -9.51 -11.09
N LEU A 157 -10.38 -9.41 -10.01
CA LEU A 157 -11.76 -9.92 -9.98
C LEU A 157 -12.64 -9.20 -11.01
N ALA A 158 -12.55 -7.88 -11.10
CA ALA A 158 -13.24 -7.08 -12.12
C ALA A 158 -12.83 -7.49 -13.54
N GLN A 159 -11.52 -7.71 -13.77
CA GLN A 159 -11.02 -8.22 -15.06
C GLN A 159 -11.65 -9.57 -15.43
N ARG A 160 -11.73 -10.50 -14.48
CA ARG A 160 -12.36 -11.80 -14.70
C ARG A 160 -13.86 -11.68 -15.03
N ILE A 161 -14.56 -10.75 -14.38
CA ILE A 161 -15.97 -10.46 -14.67
C ILE A 161 -16.11 -9.95 -16.09
N LEU A 162 -15.34 -8.96 -16.51
CA LEU A 162 -15.42 -8.39 -17.86
C LEU A 162 -15.02 -9.42 -18.91
N MET A 163 -13.92 -10.13 -18.74
CA MET A 163 -13.48 -11.18 -19.68
C MET A 163 -14.52 -12.29 -19.82
N GLY A 164 -15.17 -12.70 -18.72
CA GLY A 164 -16.27 -13.66 -18.73
C GLY A 164 -17.51 -13.19 -19.48
N ASN A 165 -17.68 -11.87 -19.63
CA ASN A 165 -18.74 -11.24 -20.40
C ASN A 165 -18.31 -10.81 -21.84
N GLY A 166 -17.18 -11.34 -22.33
CA GLY A 166 -16.76 -11.17 -23.72
C GLY A 166 -15.86 -9.98 -24.02
N TYR A 167 -15.45 -9.21 -23.02
CA TYR A 167 -14.47 -8.13 -23.19
C TYR A 167 -13.08 -8.71 -23.45
N LYS A 168 -12.42 -8.33 -24.54
CA LYS A 168 -11.16 -8.95 -24.99
C LYS A 168 -9.91 -8.21 -24.55
N ASN A 169 -9.95 -6.87 -24.54
CA ASN A 169 -8.79 -6.02 -24.26
C ASN A 169 -8.83 -5.45 -22.83
N VAL A 170 -8.83 -6.34 -21.85
CA VAL A 170 -8.91 -5.95 -20.43
C VAL A 170 -7.60 -6.33 -19.74
N ARG A 171 -6.95 -5.36 -19.12
CA ARG A 171 -5.71 -5.55 -18.36
C ARG A 171 -5.88 -5.08 -16.93
N ASN A 172 -5.14 -5.68 -16.01
CA ASN A 172 -5.07 -5.25 -14.62
C ASN A 172 -3.74 -4.52 -14.36
N LEU A 173 -3.80 -3.37 -13.69
CA LEU A 173 -2.60 -2.62 -13.31
C LEU A 173 -1.84 -3.37 -12.22
N SER A 174 -0.64 -3.83 -12.54
CA SER A 174 0.23 -4.53 -11.61
C SER A 174 0.65 -3.61 -10.46
N GLY A 175 0.41 -4.05 -9.21
CA GLY A 175 0.67 -3.28 -8.00
C GLY A 175 -0.40 -2.21 -7.66
N GLY A 176 -1.39 -2.00 -8.54
CA GLY A 176 -2.53 -1.12 -8.33
C GLY A 176 -2.16 0.36 -8.13
N TYR A 177 -3.10 1.10 -7.56
CA TYR A 177 -2.94 2.54 -7.31
C TYR A 177 -1.80 2.84 -6.35
N LYS A 178 -1.58 1.99 -5.34
CA LYS A 178 -0.54 2.17 -4.32
C LYS A 178 0.87 2.21 -4.93
N LEU A 179 1.16 1.30 -5.87
CA LEU A 179 2.44 1.31 -6.57
C LEU A 179 2.52 2.44 -7.59
N TYR A 180 1.43 2.70 -8.32
CA TYR A 180 1.37 3.79 -9.30
C TYR A 180 1.63 5.14 -8.64
N SER A 181 0.91 5.48 -7.58
CA SER A 181 1.04 6.76 -6.89
C SER A 181 2.45 6.97 -6.34
N ALA A 182 3.04 5.94 -5.72
CA ALA A 182 4.42 6.01 -5.22
C ALA A 182 5.47 6.16 -6.33
N ALA A 183 5.22 5.57 -7.51
CA ALA A 183 6.17 5.61 -8.62
C ALA A 183 6.11 6.90 -9.45
N VAL A 184 4.95 7.56 -9.46
CA VAL A 184 4.71 8.80 -10.24
C VAL A 184 4.80 10.04 -9.36
N ALA A 185 4.76 9.88 -8.03
CA ALA A 185 4.98 10.99 -7.10
C ALA A 185 6.33 11.67 -7.38
N PRO A 186 6.39 13.02 -7.35
CA PRO A 186 7.67 13.71 -7.42
C PRO A 186 8.56 13.21 -6.28
N VAL A 187 9.74 12.69 -6.62
CA VAL A 187 10.73 12.34 -5.60
C VAL A 187 11.10 13.65 -4.89
N PRO A 188 10.89 13.76 -3.58
CA PRO A 188 11.41 14.91 -2.86
C PRO A 188 12.92 14.91 -3.06
N VAL A 189 13.43 15.83 -3.87
CA VAL A 189 14.87 16.07 -3.92
C VAL A 189 15.19 16.70 -2.57
N PRO A 190 15.92 16.00 -1.66
CA PRO A 190 16.35 16.64 -0.46
C PRO A 190 17.16 17.87 -0.90
N SER A 191 16.68 19.05 -0.56
CA SER A 191 17.51 20.24 -0.71
C SER A 191 18.72 19.99 0.16
N ILE A 192 19.87 19.74 -0.47
CA ILE A 192 21.16 19.77 0.19
C ILE A 192 21.44 21.25 0.44
N ALA A 193 20.66 21.88 1.30
CA ALA A 193 21.09 23.05 2.02
C ALA A 193 22.25 22.54 2.87
N ALA A 194 23.43 23.04 2.61
CA ALA A 194 24.67 22.70 3.27
C ALA A 194 24.49 22.71 4.80
N ALA A 195 24.04 21.60 5.36
CA ALA A 195 24.21 21.31 6.76
C ALA A 195 25.66 20.86 6.89
N SER A 196 26.49 21.73 7.43
CA SER A 196 27.81 21.41 7.90
C SER A 196 27.70 20.20 8.82
N VAL A 197 28.21 19.07 8.34
CA VAL A 197 28.18 17.80 9.08
C VAL A 197 29.33 17.86 10.07
N ASP A 198 29.08 18.37 11.25
CA ASP A 198 29.86 18.05 12.45
C ASP A 198 29.21 16.85 13.15
N ALA A 199 29.28 15.70 12.50
CA ALA A 199 28.92 14.43 13.10
C ALA A 199 30.15 13.87 13.83
N ARG A 200 30.37 14.29 15.07
CA ARG A 200 31.20 13.56 16.01
C ARG A 200 30.40 12.34 16.50
N VAL A 201 30.69 11.19 15.93
CA VAL A 201 30.25 9.90 16.49
C VAL A 201 31.15 9.58 17.68
N THR A 202 30.66 9.81 18.90
CA THR A 202 31.28 9.31 20.11
C THR A 202 30.63 7.98 20.47
N PHE A 203 31.37 6.89 20.34
CA PHE A 203 31.02 5.61 20.94
C PHE A 203 31.23 5.72 22.46
N GLY A 204 30.15 5.80 23.23
CA GLY A 204 30.16 5.72 24.69
C GLY A 204 29.82 4.32 25.10
N SER A 205 30.79 3.66 25.81
CA SER A 205 30.60 2.43 26.52
C SER A 205 29.60 2.58 27.67
N THR A 206 28.77 1.56 27.84
CA THR A 206 27.83 1.33 28.93
C THR A 206 28.43 1.51 30.32
N GLU A 207 27.82 2.33 31.16
CA GLU A 207 27.67 2.05 32.61
C GLU A 207 26.38 2.68 33.14
N THR A 208 25.67 1.89 33.91
CA THR A 208 24.44 2.14 34.63
C THR A 208 24.62 3.17 35.74
N SER A 209 23.78 4.19 35.79
CA SER A 209 23.11 4.67 37.02
C SER A 209 22.22 5.89 36.72
N GLY A 210 21.04 5.92 37.31
CA GLY A 210 20.02 6.92 37.05
C GLY A 210 20.38 8.33 37.50
N THR A 211 19.91 9.27 36.74
CA THR A 211 19.59 10.62 37.25
C THR A 211 18.61 11.25 36.26
N VAL A 212 17.45 11.60 36.78
CA VAL A 212 16.45 12.44 36.12
C VAL A 212 17.09 13.80 35.83
N VAL A 213 17.16 14.17 34.58
CA VAL A 213 17.44 15.56 34.18
C VAL A 213 16.22 16.07 33.44
N GLN A 214 15.47 16.92 34.13
CA GLN A 214 14.56 17.87 33.50
C GLN A 214 15.37 18.76 32.55
N SER A 215 14.99 18.83 31.31
CA SER A 215 15.41 19.90 30.42
C SER A 215 14.17 20.67 29.94
N ASP A 216 13.88 21.75 30.69
CA ASP A 216 13.14 22.89 30.16
C ASP A 216 13.96 23.52 29.01
N SER A 217 13.35 23.67 27.88
CA SER A 217 13.54 24.82 26.97
C SER A 217 12.71 24.61 25.70
N ILE A 218 11.51 25.18 25.66
CA ILE A 218 11.23 26.40 24.87
C ILE A 218 11.43 26.25 23.38
N LEU A 219 10.34 26.09 22.67
CA LEU A 219 10.03 26.90 21.51
C LEU A 219 8.53 27.17 21.48
N SER A 220 8.15 28.31 22.03
CA SER A 220 6.85 28.92 21.88
C SER A 220 6.65 29.37 20.44
N ALA A 221 5.91 28.58 19.65
CA ALA A 221 5.25 29.04 18.45
C ALA A 221 3.78 29.28 18.80
N GLY A 222 3.27 30.49 18.52
CA GLY A 222 2.03 31.08 18.97
C GLY A 222 0.83 30.15 19.01
N GLY A 223 0.38 29.84 20.20
CA GLY A 223 -0.83 29.06 20.41
C GLY A 223 -2.08 29.90 20.18
N SER A 224 -2.90 29.50 19.22
CA SER A 224 -4.30 29.87 19.19
C SER A 224 -4.99 29.26 20.41
N SER A 225 -5.69 30.08 21.19
CA SER A 225 -6.35 29.74 22.47
C SER A 225 -7.70 29.04 22.27
N LYS A 226 -7.88 28.29 21.15
CA LYS A 226 -9.09 27.50 20.91
C LYS A 226 -8.88 26.07 21.38
N GLU A 227 -9.88 25.50 22.06
CA GLU A 227 -9.86 24.07 22.40
C GLU A 227 -9.74 23.20 21.15
N PRO A 228 -8.98 22.09 21.20
CA PRO A 228 -8.84 21.18 20.08
C PRO A 228 -10.19 20.57 19.66
N LEU A 229 -10.41 20.43 18.36
CA LEU A 229 -11.59 19.76 17.82
C LEU A 229 -11.53 18.27 18.16
N LYS A 230 -12.45 17.78 19.01
CA LYS A 230 -12.45 16.39 19.46
C LYS A 230 -13.27 15.51 18.52
N ILE A 231 -12.65 14.43 18.01
CA ILE A 231 -13.28 13.47 17.12
C ILE A 231 -13.29 12.10 17.78
N ASN A 232 -14.45 11.46 17.82
CA ASN A 232 -14.57 10.08 18.26
C ASN A 232 -14.70 9.15 17.03
N ALA A 233 -13.63 8.43 16.72
CA ALA A 233 -13.57 7.43 15.66
C ALA A 233 -13.53 5.99 16.20
N CYS A 234 -13.98 5.78 17.45
CA CYS A 234 -14.05 4.45 18.04
C CYS A 234 -15.00 3.54 17.24
N GLY A 235 -14.58 2.29 17.00
CA GLY A 235 -15.36 1.33 16.24
C GLY A 235 -15.22 1.42 14.72
N LEU A 236 -14.61 2.48 14.20
CA LEU A 236 -14.27 2.56 12.78
C LEU A 236 -12.99 1.75 12.50
N GLN A 237 -12.98 1.04 11.37
CA GLN A 237 -11.80 0.36 10.85
C GLN A 237 -11.12 1.24 9.79
N CYS A 238 -9.81 1.04 9.58
CA CYS A 238 -9.05 1.73 8.53
C CYS A 238 -9.72 1.51 7.15
N PRO A 239 -9.96 2.58 6.36
CA PRO A 239 -9.46 3.96 6.50
C PRO A 239 -10.37 4.92 7.29
N GLY A 240 -11.44 4.45 7.93
CA GLY A 240 -12.46 5.26 8.57
C GLY A 240 -11.92 6.37 9.51
N PRO A 241 -11.05 6.06 10.48
CA PRO A 241 -10.48 7.08 11.38
C PRO A 241 -9.68 8.17 10.64
N ILE A 242 -8.85 7.81 9.66
CA ILE A 242 -8.08 8.77 8.84
C ILE A 242 -9.01 9.69 8.05
N MET A 243 -10.14 9.15 7.57
CA MET A 243 -11.14 9.95 6.85
C MET A 243 -11.78 11.01 7.73
N GLN A 244 -12.04 10.70 9.00
CA GLN A 244 -12.57 11.64 9.95
C GLN A 244 -11.57 12.77 10.23
N VAL A 245 -10.27 12.44 10.39
CA VAL A 245 -9.21 13.44 10.53
C VAL A 245 -9.18 14.36 9.31
N LYS A 246 -9.13 13.80 8.09
CA LYS A 246 -9.12 14.60 6.87
C LYS A 246 -10.30 15.55 6.78
N LYS A 247 -11.52 15.07 7.04
CA LYS A 247 -12.73 15.89 7.00
C LYS A 247 -12.67 17.03 8.01
N ALA A 248 -12.12 16.78 9.20
CA ALA A 248 -11.93 17.82 10.20
C ALA A 248 -10.88 18.85 9.75
N MET A 249 -9.76 18.36 9.19
CA MET A 249 -8.68 19.23 8.69
C MET A 249 -9.16 20.16 7.56
N ASP A 250 -10.09 19.71 6.72
CA ASP A 250 -10.67 20.53 5.65
C ASP A 250 -11.51 21.72 6.21
N THR A 251 -11.86 21.70 7.50
CA THR A 251 -12.68 22.75 8.17
C THR A 251 -11.88 23.62 9.12
N LEU A 252 -10.61 23.31 9.40
CA LEU A 252 -9.77 23.99 10.35
C LEU A 252 -8.90 25.06 9.68
N GLU A 253 -8.62 26.12 10.44
CA GLU A 253 -7.67 27.16 10.04
C GLU A 253 -6.23 26.79 10.46
N PRO A 254 -5.20 27.32 9.78
CA PRO A 254 -3.82 27.07 10.17
C PRO A 254 -3.53 27.42 11.64
N GLY A 255 -3.03 26.43 12.40
CA GLY A 255 -2.71 26.57 13.82
C GLY A 255 -3.80 26.02 14.77
N GLU A 256 -4.94 25.57 14.27
CA GLU A 256 -5.93 24.86 15.09
C GLU A 256 -5.55 23.38 15.24
N GLN A 257 -6.01 22.75 16.31
CA GLN A 257 -5.64 21.38 16.69
C GLN A 257 -6.84 20.42 16.62
N VAL A 258 -6.57 19.16 16.25
CA VAL A 258 -7.53 18.05 16.28
C VAL A 258 -7.04 17.01 17.27
N GLU A 259 -7.93 16.57 18.15
CA GLU A 259 -7.75 15.40 19.01
C GLU A 259 -8.67 14.28 18.52
N ILE A 260 -8.11 13.12 18.16
CA ILE A 260 -8.90 12.00 17.71
C ILE A 260 -8.69 10.77 18.59
N VAL A 261 -9.80 10.15 18.98
CA VAL A 261 -9.79 8.87 19.71
C VAL A 261 -10.26 7.77 18.77
N ALA A 262 -9.43 6.74 18.55
CA ALA A 262 -9.75 5.60 17.71
C ALA A 262 -9.37 4.29 18.42
N THR A 263 -10.14 3.24 18.15
CA THR A 263 -9.88 1.89 18.67
C THR A 263 -9.15 0.99 17.69
N ASP A 264 -8.85 1.48 16.48
CA ASP A 264 -8.07 0.78 15.47
C ASP A 264 -6.58 0.80 15.85
N ALA A 265 -5.99 -0.38 16.04
CA ALA A 265 -4.60 -0.51 16.48
C ALA A 265 -3.57 -0.06 15.41
N GLY A 266 -3.96 0.03 14.14
CA GLY A 266 -3.14 0.56 13.05
C GLY A 266 -3.19 2.08 12.93
N PHE A 267 -4.23 2.69 13.50
CA PHE A 267 -4.54 4.10 13.29
C PHE A 267 -3.41 5.05 13.69
N ALA A 268 -2.80 4.89 14.85
CA ALA A 268 -1.74 5.80 15.33
C ALA A 268 -0.57 5.88 14.34
N ARG A 269 -0.13 4.72 13.83
CA ARG A 269 0.94 4.66 12.82
C ARG A 269 0.52 5.23 11.47
N ASP A 270 -0.69 4.90 11.03
CA ASP A 270 -1.21 5.35 9.73
C ASP A 270 -1.50 6.85 9.77
N ALA A 271 -1.96 7.38 10.91
CA ALA A 271 -2.15 8.82 11.14
C ALA A 271 -0.82 9.57 11.13
N SER A 272 0.21 9.07 11.84
CA SER A 272 1.54 9.65 11.84
C SER A 272 2.12 9.71 10.42
N ALA A 273 2.10 8.60 9.68
CA ALA A 273 2.58 8.55 8.30
C ALA A 273 1.80 9.48 7.36
N TRP A 274 0.50 9.65 7.59
CA TRP A 274 -0.33 10.57 6.83
C TRP A 274 0.00 12.03 7.16
N CYS A 275 0.17 12.36 8.45
CA CYS A 275 0.55 13.69 8.90
C CYS A 275 1.92 14.10 8.36
N ASP A 276 2.91 13.20 8.38
CA ASP A 276 4.24 13.44 7.77
C ASP A 276 4.13 13.78 6.28
N THR A 277 3.23 13.09 5.57
CA THR A 277 2.99 13.34 4.14
C THR A 277 2.32 14.68 3.89
N CYS A 278 1.48 15.14 4.82
CA CYS A 278 0.72 16.39 4.74
C CYS A 278 1.44 17.57 5.43
N LEU A 279 2.67 17.40 5.91
CA LEU A 279 3.44 18.39 6.68
C LEU A 279 2.73 18.86 7.96
N LEU A 280 2.00 17.97 8.59
CA LEU A 280 1.30 18.20 9.85
C LEU A 280 2.14 17.66 11.02
N TYR A 281 2.10 18.33 12.16
CA TYR A 281 2.80 17.84 13.36
C TYR A 281 1.85 16.97 14.20
N THR A 282 2.33 15.82 14.67
CA THR A 282 1.65 14.97 15.64
C THR A 282 2.39 15.05 16.98
N SER A 283 1.66 15.17 18.07
CA SER A 283 2.17 14.92 19.41
C SER A 283 1.55 13.63 19.92
N ASP A 284 2.39 12.68 20.31
CA ASP A 284 1.93 11.49 21.04
C ASP A 284 1.55 11.91 22.46
N ALA A 285 0.30 11.59 22.84
CA ALA A 285 -0.21 11.75 24.19
C ALA A 285 -0.21 10.40 24.92
#